data_eaeaa67ff5308d2d43db6f4d9d5c43b5
#
_entry.id   eaeaa67ff5308d2d43db6f4d9d5c43b5
#
_cell.length_a   1.000
_cell.length_b   1.000
_cell.length_c   1.000
_cell.angle_alpha   90.00
_cell.angle_beta   90.00
_cell.angle_gamma   90.00
#
_symmetry.space_group_name_H-M   'P 1'
#
loop_
_entity.id
_entity.type
_entity.pdbx_description
1 polymer ?
#
loop_
_entity_poly.entity_id
_entity_poly.type
_entity_poly.pdbx_seq_one_letter_code
_entity_poly.pdbx_strand_id
1 'polypeptide(L)'
;MYLSMGDYDNALKNASLALEQNDQLFNWIDLYEADKERYDDPKNYTSGVAGNPETDNVENYIYCYGSSTSGWTGLNNTSYAISPERAARFEKGDTRLLTHWKSRVSSSGIPYYAGIYALEMNKGGMRSPEMYYIKAECLARKGGEANIREAMELVNKVRKTRILLEFYQDWTAATTKEAVEKIIRDKESEYIQTQVI
;
A
#
# COMPACT_ATOMS: atom_id res chain seq x y z
N MET A 1 10.26 8.45 12.00
CA MET A 1 11.37 9.20 12.65
C MET A 1 12.52 8.27 13.06
N TYR A 2 12.39 7.34 14.02
CA TYR A 2 13.52 6.47 14.44
C TYR A 2 14.13 5.67 13.28
N LEU A 3 13.31 5.08 12.39
CA LEU A 3 13.80 4.33 11.24
C LEU A 3 14.70 5.18 10.33
N SER A 4 14.30 6.40 10.01
CA SER A 4 15.10 7.32 9.17
C SER A 4 16.36 7.85 9.86
N MET A 5 16.43 7.76 11.18
CA MET A 5 17.63 8.08 11.97
C MET A 5 18.56 6.87 12.13
N GLY A 6 18.17 5.69 11.64
CA GLY A 6 18.94 4.45 11.84
C GLY A 6 18.81 3.85 13.24
N ASP A 7 17.93 4.38 14.08
CA ASP A 7 17.66 3.86 15.42
C ASP A 7 16.65 2.71 15.34
N TYR A 8 17.13 1.56 14.86
CA TYR A 8 16.29 0.40 14.59
C TYR A 8 15.69 -0.24 15.85
N ASP A 9 16.34 -0.14 17.01
CA ASP A 9 15.82 -0.70 18.25
C ASP A 9 14.61 0.09 18.76
N ASN A 10 14.67 1.41 18.76
CA ASN A 10 13.52 2.25 19.12
C ASN A 10 12.42 2.19 18.06
N ALA A 11 12.77 2.12 16.77
CA ALA A 11 11.79 1.93 15.70
C ALA A 11 11.02 0.62 15.87
N LEU A 12 11.72 -0.50 16.10
CA LEU A 12 11.14 -1.81 16.34
C LEU A 12 10.22 -1.83 17.56
N LYS A 13 10.69 -1.27 18.68
CA LYS A 13 9.92 -1.18 19.92
C LYS A 13 8.61 -0.41 19.71
N ASN A 14 8.68 0.78 19.11
CA ASN A 14 7.49 1.61 18.94
C ASN A 14 6.51 1.02 17.92
N ALA A 15 7.00 0.44 16.82
CA ALA A 15 6.15 -0.25 15.86
C ALA A 15 5.44 -1.47 16.49
N SER A 16 6.13 -2.23 17.34
CA SER A 16 5.55 -3.36 18.07
C SER A 16 4.45 -2.91 19.02
N LEU A 17 4.70 -1.86 19.82
CA LEU A 17 3.70 -1.30 20.73
C LEU A 17 2.46 -0.75 19.98
N ALA A 18 2.66 -0.16 18.81
CA ALA A 18 1.54 0.31 17.99
C ALA A 18 0.69 -0.87 17.48
N LEU A 19 1.32 -1.94 16.99
CA LEU A 19 0.63 -3.15 16.54
C LEU A 19 -0.08 -3.90 17.70
N GLU A 20 0.40 -3.80 18.93
CA GLU A 20 -0.32 -4.31 20.11
C GLU A 20 -1.63 -3.55 20.37
N GLN A 21 -1.71 -2.28 19.98
CA GLN A 21 -2.92 -1.48 20.12
C GLN A 21 -3.90 -1.71 18.96
N ASN A 22 -3.40 -1.77 17.74
CA ASN A 22 -4.20 -2.05 16.54
C ASN A 22 -3.33 -2.71 15.48
N ASP A 23 -3.57 -3.99 15.23
CA ASP A 23 -2.91 -4.77 14.18
C ASP A 23 -3.84 -5.11 13.00
N GLN A 24 -5.03 -4.50 12.95
CA GLN A 24 -6.03 -4.77 11.91
C GLN A 24 -5.54 -4.29 10.56
N LEU A 25 -5.90 -5.07 9.54
CA LEU A 25 -5.64 -4.77 8.13
C LEU A 25 -6.96 -4.76 7.37
N PHE A 26 -7.15 -3.73 6.55
CA PHE A 26 -8.29 -3.65 5.66
C PHE A 26 -8.12 -4.66 4.52
N ASN A 27 -9.18 -5.39 4.19
CA ASN A 27 -9.13 -6.38 3.11
C ASN A 27 -9.49 -5.72 1.76
N TRP A 28 -8.48 -5.36 0.99
CA TRP A 28 -8.65 -4.77 -0.34
C TRP A 28 -9.19 -5.75 -1.37
N ILE A 29 -9.03 -7.06 -1.13
CA ILE A 29 -9.58 -8.10 -1.98
C ILE A 29 -11.10 -8.06 -1.93
N ASP A 30 -11.68 -7.99 -0.73
CA ASP A 30 -13.14 -7.91 -0.56
C ASP A 30 -13.71 -6.66 -1.24
N LEU A 31 -12.99 -5.53 -1.16
CA LEU A 31 -13.40 -4.31 -1.84
C LEU A 31 -13.41 -4.48 -3.36
N TYR A 32 -12.36 -5.09 -3.93
CA TYR A 32 -12.27 -5.35 -5.36
C TYR A 32 -13.36 -6.32 -5.82
N GLU A 33 -13.53 -7.45 -5.11
CA GLU A 33 -14.52 -8.48 -5.46
C GLU A 33 -15.97 -7.98 -5.35
N ALA A 34 -16.25 -7.07 -4.43
CA ALA A 34 -17.58 -6.51 -4.26
C ALA A 34 -18.08 -5.71 -5.48
N ASP A 35 -17.16 -5.17 -6.31
CA ASP A 35 -17.52 -4.36 -7.48
C ASP A 35 -16.53 -4.61 -8.64
N LYS A 36 -16.17 -5.88 -8.85
CA LYS A 36 -15.17 -6.32 -9.81
C LYS A 36 -15.45 -5.80 -11.23
N GLU A 37 -16.69 -5.92 -11.70
CA GLU A 37 -17.08 -5.47 -13.04
C GLU A 37 -16.75 -4.00 -13.26
N ARG A 38 -16.95 -3.20 -12.23
CA ARG A 38 -16.65 -1.77 -12.27
C ARG A 38 -15.15 -1.50 -12.26
N TYR A 39 -14.39 -2.20 -11.43
CA TYR A 39 -12.94 -2.05 -11.39
C TYR A 39 -12.28 -2.56 -12.68
N ASP A 40 -12.83 -3.58 -13.31
CA ASP A 40 -12.30 -4.15 -14.56
C ASP A 40 -12.73 -3.35 -15.80
N ASP A 41 -13.79 -2.52 -15.72
CA ASP A 41 -14.23 -1.69 -16.85
C ASP A 41 -13.16 -0.63 -17.20
N PRO A 42 -12.55 -0.69 -18.39
CA PRO A 42 -11.55 0.28 -18.81
C PRO A 42 -12.12 1.68 -19.04
N LYS A 43 -13.45 1.79 -19.19
CA LYS A 43 -14.15 3.07 -19.39
C LYS A 43 -14.56 3.73 -18.08
N ASN A 44 -14.47 3.00 -16.97
CA ASN A 44 -14.84 3.56 -15.68
C ASN A 44 -13.79 4.56 -15.19
N TYR A 45 -14.14 5.83 -15.25
CA TYR A 45 -13.28 6.96 -14.86
C TYR A 45 -13.70 7.58 -13.53
N THR A 46 -14.87 7.24 -13.04
CA THR A 46 -15.48 7.86 -11.87
C THR A 46 -15.92 6.78 -10.92
N SER A 47 -15.04 6.34 -10.12
CA SER A 47 -15.44 5.40 -9.10
C SER A 47 -15.65 6.11 -7.77
N GLY A 48 -16.79 6.69 -7.56
CA GLY A 48 -17.23 6.82 -6.20
C GLY A 48 -17.44 5.41 -5.66
N VAL A 49 -16.58 4.91 -4.82
CA VAL A 49 -16.79 3.63 -4.17
C VAL A 49 -17.84 3.83 -3.10
N ALA A 50 -18.97 3.16 -3.22
CA ALA A 50 -19.89 3.05 -2.11
C ALA A 50 -19.14 2.29 -1.00
N GLY A 51 -19.00 2.91 0.17
CA GLY A 51 -18.27 2.30 1.29
C GLY A 51 -16.79 2.66 1.35
N ASN A 52 -16.44 3.87 0.97
CA ASN A 52 -15.10 4.40 1.18
C ASN A 52 -14.70 4.28 2.66
N PRO A 53 -13.67 3.53 2.98
CA PRO A 53 -13.23 3.32 4.36
C PRO A 53 -12.40 4.48 4.92
N GLU A 54 -12.69 5.73 4.54
CA GLU A 54 -11.86 6.87 4.92
C GLU A 54 -11.70 7.02 6.41
N THR A 55 -12.81 7.30 7.10
CA THR A 55 -12.79 7.56 8.55
C THR A 55 -12.85 6.27 9.35
N ASP A 56 -13.58 5.27 8.83
CA ASP A 56 -13.86 4.01 9.53
C ASP A 56 -12.90 2.88 9.12
N ASN A 57 -11.80 3.21 8.41
CA ASN A 57 -10.80 2.24 8.05
C ASN A 57 -10.13 1.68 9.30
N VAL A 58 -10.26 0.39 9.49
CA VAL A 58 -9.73 -0.36 10.64
C VAL A 58 -8.21 -0.20 10.82
N GLU A 59 -7.50 0.20 9.77
CA GLU A 59 -6.05 0.43 9.80
C GLU A 59 -5.65 1.76 10.47
N ASN A 60 -6.58 2.71 10.60
CA ASN A 60 -6.23 4.05 11.05
C ASN A 60 -5.88 4.10 12.54
N TYR A 61 -4.68 4.58 12.86
CA TYR A 61 -4.35 5.08 14.18
C TYR A 61 -4.75 6.55 14.32
N ILE A 62 -4.44 7.33 13.30
CA ILE A 62 -4.74 8.75 13.22
C ILE A 62 -5.26 9.02 11.82
N TYR A 63 -6.42 9.63 11.72
CA TYR A 63 -6.99 10.09 10.46
C TYR A 63 -6.74 11.58 10.30
N CYS A 64 -6.06 11.97 9.23
CA CYS A 64 -5.84 13.36 8.88
C CYS A 64 -6.85 13.79 7.82
N TYR A 65 -7.88 14.51 8.24
CA TYR A 65 -8.85 15.11 7.34
C TYR A 65 -8.26 16.35 6.67
N GLY A 66 -8.05 16.29 5.37
CA GLY A 66 -7.72 17.44 4.56
C GLY A 66 -8.98 18.05 3.98
N SER A 67 -9.20 19.36 4.16
CA SER A 67 -10.31 20.07 3.50
C SER A 67 -10.24 19.85 1.99
N SER A 68 -11.32 19.37 1.42
CA SER A 68 -11.44 19.04 -0.01
C SER A 68 -11.36 20.24 -0.96
N THR A 69 -11.32 21.46 -0.42
CA THR A 69 -11.47 22.67 -1.24
C THR A 69 -10.17 23.24 -1.81
N SER A 70 -9.01 22.71 -1.44
CA SER A 70 -7.75 23.27 -1.90
C SER A 70 -6.76 22.20 -2.37
N GLY A 71 -6.89 21.80 -3.61
CA GLY A 71 -5.78 21.20 -4.35
C GLY A 71 -5.63 19.68 -4.28
N TRP A 72 -6.26 19.00 -3.34
CA TRP A 72 -6.22 17.53 -3.24
C TRP A 72 -7.30 16.84 -4.08
N THR A 73 -8.33 17.56 -4.48
CA THR A 73 -9.35 17.10 -5.44
C THR A 73 -8.78 16.85 -6.85
N GLY A 74 -7.55 17.26 -7.11
CA GLY A 74 -6.85 16.98 -8.36
C GLY A 74 -6.35 15.55 -8.52
N LEU A 75 -6.52 14.69 -7.51
CA LEU A 75 -6.15 13.27 -7.61
C LEU A 75 -7.10 12.46 -8.49
N ASN A 76 -8.19 13.04 -8.90
CA ASN A 76 -9.25 12.32 -9.56
C ASN A 76 -9.19 12.35 -11.07
N ASN A 77 -8.08 12.59 -11.67
CA ASN A 77 -7.92 12.34 -13.09
C ASN A 77 -6.45 12.44 -13.51
N THR A 78 -6.23 12.72 -14.74
CA THR A 78 -4.98 12.80 -15.47
C THR A 78 -3.82 13.57 -14.78
N SER A 79 -4.06 14.25 -13.66
CA SER A 79 -3.03 14.96 -12.90
C SER A 79 -2.16 14.02 -12.04
N TYR A 80 -2.63 12.81 -11.79
CA TYR A 80 -1.89 11.78 -11.10
C TYR A 80 -1.73 10.56 -12.00
N ALA A 81 -0.50 10.34 -12.39
CA ALA A 81 -0.17 9.22 -13.25
C ALA A 81 1.12 8.55 -12.76
N ILE A 82 1.17 7.25 -12.93
CA ILE A 82 2.41 6.49 -12.78
C ILE A 82 2.83 5.94 -14.14
N SER A 83 4.14 5.79 -14.32
CA SER A 83 4.66 5.18 -15.54
C SER A 83 4.34 3.68 -15.60
N PRO A 84 4.36 3.07 -16.80
CA PRO A 84 4.21 1.63 -16.92
C PRO A 84 5.26 0.85 -16.12
N GLU A 85 6.49 1.34 -16.02
CA GLU A 85 7.57 0.73 -15.23
C GLU A 85 7.24 0.74 -13.74
N ARG A 86 6.59 1.81 -13.26
CA ARG A 86 6.14 1.89 -11.86
C ARG A 86 4.97 0.94 -11.62
N ALA A 87 4.00 0.90 -12.54
CA ALA A 87 2.87 -0.04 -12.47
C ALA A 87 3.33 -1.51 -12.52
N ALA A 88 4.37 -1.82 -13.29
CA ALA A 88 4.96 -3.16 -13.37
C ALA A 88 5.64 -3.65 -12.07
N ARG A 89 5.81 -2.78 -11.08
CA ARG A 89 6.32 -3.17 -9.74
C ARG A 89 5.26 -3.84 -8.87
N PHE A 90 3.98 -3.62 -9.17
CA PHE A 90 2.90 -4.36 -8.53
C PHE A 90 2.90 -5.82 -8.99
N GLU A 91 2.52 -6.70 -8.09
CA GLU A 91 2.35 -8.11 -8.43
C GLU A 91 1.07 -8.33 -9.24
N LYS A 92 1.04 -9.44 -9.97
CA LYS A 92 -0.20 -9.85 -10.64
C LYS A 92 -1.29 -10.09 -9.58
N GLY A 93 -2.49 -9.54 -9.83
CA GLY A 93 -3.60 -9.63 -8.90
C GLY A 93 -3.50 -8.70 -7.70
N ASP A 94 -2.58 -7.72 -7.71
CA ASP A 94 -2.51 -6.71 -6.66
C ASP A 94 -3.70 -5.76 -6.77
N THR A 95 -4.59 -5.86 -5.81
CA THR A 95 -5.84 -5.07 -5.77
C THR A 95 -5.59 -3.58 -5.61
N ARG A 96 -4.44 -3.16 -5.06
CA ARG A 96 -4.03 -1.76 -5.00
C ARG A 96 -3.86 -1.17 -6.40
N LEU A 97 -3.31 -1.96 -7.36
CA LEU A 97 -3.24 -1.54 -8.76
C LEU A 97 -4.62 -1.56 -9.41
N LEU A 98 -5.38 -2.64 -9.20
CA LEU A 98 -6.67 -2.84 -9.86
C LEU A 98 -7.73 -1.81 -9.45
N THR A 99 -7.73 -1.38 -8.18
CA THR A 99 -8.73 -0.46 -7.64
C THR A 99 -8.34 1.02 -7.79
N HIS A 100 -7.05 1.36 -7.91
CA HIS A 100 -6.59 2.74 -7.86
C HIS A 100 -6.08 3.28 -9.20
N TRP A 101 -5.75 2.41 -10.14
CA TRP A 101 -5.08 2.81 -11.37
C TRP A 101 -5.72 2.22 -12.62
N LYS A 102 -5.79 3.01 -13.68
CA LYS A 102 -6.26 2.58 -15.00
C LYS A 102 -5.22 2.86 -16.07
N SER A 103 -4.95 1.86 -16.88
CA SER A 103 -4.11 2.02 -18.07
C SER A 103 -4.74 2.99 -19.06
N ARG A 104 -3.94 3.91 -19.57
CA ARG A 104 -4.30 4.97 -20.52
C ARG A 104 -3.22 5.15 -21.56
N VAL A 105 -3.60 5.83 -22.63
CA VAL A 105 -2.67 6.33 -23.64
C VAL A 105 -2.94 7.82 -23.83
N SER A 106 -1.91 8.64 -23.75
CA SER A 106 -2.03 10.09 -23.98
C SER A 106 -2.35 10.40 -25.45
N SER A 107 -2.74 11.63 -25.72
CA SER A 107 -2.95 12.10 -27.12
C SER A 107 -1.68 12.00 -27.99
N SER A 108 -0.51 11.99 -27.38
CA SER A 108 0.80 11.77 -28.03
C SER A 108 1.22 10.30 -28.11
N GLY A 109 0.34 9.36 -27.77
CA GLY A 109 0.62 7.93 -27.86
C GLY A 109 1.45 7.36 -26.71
N ILE A 110 1.68 8.12 -25.63
CA ILE A 110 2.47 7.68 -24.48
C ILE A 110 1.58 6.89 -23.50
N PRO A 111 1.91 5.63 -23.18
CA PRO A 111 1.17 4.85 -22.19
C PRO A 111 1.46 5.35 -20.78
N TYR A 112 0.45 5.32 -19.92
CA TYR A 112 0.54 5.66 -18.51
C TYR A 112 -0.60 5.01 -17.72
N TYR A 113 -0.52 5.04 -16.40
CA TYR A 113 -1.60 4.63 -15.52
C TYR A 113 -2.14 5.86 -14.80
N ALA A 114 -3.39 6.20 -15.07
CA ALA A 114 -4.08 7.30 -14.39
C ALA A 114 -4.66 6.81 -13.07
N GLY A 115 -4.54 7.61 -12.03
CA GLY A 115 -5.26 7.40 -10.80
C GLY A 115 -6.76 7.49 -11.05
N ILE A 116 -7.51 6.51 -10.55
CA ILE A 116 -8.97 6.59 -10.51
C ILE A 116 -9.39 7.15 -9.15
N TYR A 117 -10.36 8.05 -9.19
CA TYR A 117 -10.91 8.66 -7.98
C TYR A 117 -11.75 7.62 -7.24
N ALA A 118 -11.10 6.82 -6.46
CA ALA A 118 -11.82 5.78 -5.77
C ALA A 118 -11.78 5.95 -4.26
N LEU A 119 -10.68 6.39 -3.74
CA LEU A 119 -10.45 6.27 -2.32
C LEU A 119 -9.64 7.46 -1.84
N GLU A 120 -10.28 8.29 -1.05
CA GLU A 120 -9.53 9.21 -0.20
C GLU A 120 -8.90 8.37 0.92
N MET A 121 -7.72 7.90 0.66
CA MET A 121 -6.94 7.24 1.70
C MET A 121 -6.53 8.27 2.74
N ASN A 122 -6.31 7.82 3.96
CA ASN A 122 -5.74 8.62 5.03
C ASN A 122 -4.33 9.12 4.65
N LYS A 123 -4.29 10.20 3.87
CA LYS A 123 -3.08 10.68 3.18
C LYS A 123 -2.01 11.25 4.10
N GLY A 124 -2.38 11.68 5.28
CA GLY A 124 -1.46 12.28 6.24
C GLY A 124 -1.49 11.57 7.60
N GLY A 125 -2.31 10.57 7.76
CA GLY A 125 -2.45 9.82 8.99
C GLY A 125 -1.58 8.56 9.02
N MET A 126 -1.44 8.01 10.20
CA MET A 126 -0.71 6.77 10.41
C MET A 126 -1.66 5.57 10.31
N ARG A 127 -1.21 4.51 9.65
CA ARG A 127 -1.97 3.27 9.46
C ARG A 127 -1.16 2.05 9.89
N SER A 128 -1.85 0.98 10.27
CA SER A 128 -1.22 -0.27 10.73
C SER A 128 -0.24 -0.89 9.71
N PRO A 129 -0.46 -0.88 8.37
CA PRO A 129 0.54 -1.38 7.43
C PRO A 129 1.91 -0.72 7.56
N GLU A 130 1.95 0.58 7.90
CA GLU A 130 3.24 1.27 8.14
C GLU A 130 4.01 0.64 9.29
N MET A 131 3.31 0.29 10.37
CA MET A 131 3.94 -0.33 11.53
C MET A 131 4.43 -1.76 11.21
N TYR A 132 3.69 -2.50 10.38
CA TYR A 132 4.14 -3.79 9.87
C TYR A 132 5.44 -3.66 9.09
N TYR A 133 5.53 -2.70 8.15
CA TYR A 133 6.75 -2.49 7.35
C TYR A 133 7.92 -1.98 8.19
N ILE A 134 7.67 -1.07 9.14
CA ILE A 134 8.73 -0.60 10.06
C ILE A 134 9.28 -1.76 10.88
N LYS A 135 8.41 -2.56 11.49
CA LYS A 135 8.80 -3.73 12.28
C LYS A 135 9.57 -4.73 11.42
N ALA A 136 9.06 -5.06 10.24
CA ALA A 136 9.71 -5.98 9.31
C ALA A 136 11.10 -5.49 8.87
N GLU A 137 11.22 -4.20 8.51
CA GLU A 137 12.49 -3.63 8.09
C GLU A 137 13.53 -3.64 9.21
N CYS A 138 13.14 -3.31 10.43
CA CYS A 138 14.04 -3.36 11.59
C CYS A 138 14.54 -4.79 11.86
N LEU A 139 13.64 -5.78 11.82
CA LEU A 139 14.01 -7.19 11.99
C LEU A 139 14.95 -7.67 10.88
N ALA A 140 14.62 -7.38 9.62
CA ALA A 140 15.47 -7.75 8.49
C ALA A 140 16.88 -7.13 8.60
N ARG A 141 16.99 -5.85 8.99
CA ARG A 141 18.27 -5.17 9.18
C ARG A 141 19.06 -5.69 10.37
N LYS A 142 18.40 -6.18 11.40
CA LYS A 142 19.02 -6.88 12.52
C LYS A 142 19.72 -8.17 12.07
N GLY A 143 19.21 -8.78 11.00
CA GLY A 143 19.76 -10.00 10.40
C GLY A 143 19.51 -11.26 11.24
N GLY A 144 20.04 -12.36 10.76
CA GLY A 144 19.80 -13.68 11.33
C GLY A 144 18.53 -14.34 10.76
N GLU A 145 18.57 -15.65 10.58
CA GLU A 145 17.52 -16.42 9.91
C GLU A 145 16.13 -16.23 10.56
N ALA A 146 16.08 -16.24 11.89
CA ALA A 146 14.81 -16.06 12.62
C ALA A 146 14.20 -14.68 12.40
N ASN A 147 15.01 -13.61 12.43
CA ASN A 147 14.54 -12.26 12.21
C ASN A 147 14.10 -12.03 10.75
N ILE A 148 14.83 -12.59 9.79
CA ILE A 148 14.48 -12.51 8.36
C ILE A 148 13.15 -13.23 8.11
N ARG A 149 12.96 -14.41 8.69
CA ARG A 149 11.69 -15.14 8.58
C ARG A 149 10.54 -14.35 9.18
N GLU A 150 10.66 -13.85 10.42
CA GLU A 150 9.62 -13.02 11.05
C GLU A 150 9.32 -11.77 10.21
N ALA A 151 10.34 -11.11 9.66
CA ALA A 151 10.16 -9.96 8.79
C ALA A 151 9.31 -10.31 7.55
N MET A 152 9.56 -11.45 6.91
CA MET A 152 8.76 -11.89 5.76
C MET A 152 7.32 -12.28 6.15
N GLU A 153 7.13 -12.90 7.31
CA GLU A 153 5.79 -13.21 7.84
C GLU A 153 4.96 -11.94 8.04
N LEU A 154 5.55 -10.86 8.56
CA LEU A 154 4.88 -9.57 8.75
C LEU A 154 4.48 -8.94 7.40
N VAL A 155 5.36 -8.95 6.41
CA VAL A 155 5.05 -8.45 5.05
C VAL A 155 3.97 -9.31 4.41
N ASN A 156 4.07 -10.62 4.51
CA ASN A 156 3.09 -11.54 3.97
C ASN A 156 1.71 -11.35 4.60
N LYS A 157 1.63 -10.99 5.90
CA LYS A 157 0.36 -10.65 6.55
C LYS A 157 -0.32 -9.47 5.86
N VAL A 158 0.42 -8.42 5.51
CA VAL A 158 -0.12 -7.29 4.73
C VAL A 158 -0.51 -7.74 3.32
N ARG A 159 0.38 -8.43 2.59
CA ARG A 159 0.18 -8.86 1.21
C ARG A 159 -1.06 -9.77 1.03
N LYS A 160 -1.35 -10.61 2.01
CA LYS A 160 -2.55 -11.48 2.02
C LYS A 160 -3.88 -10.73 1.91
N THR A 161 -3.91 -9.49 2.32
CA THR A 161 -5.10 -8.63 2.22
C THR A 161 -5.07 -7.71 0.99
N ARG A 162 -4.04 -7.82 0.13
CA ARG A 162 -3.81 -6.97 -1.05
C ARG A 162 -3.82 -7.75 -2.36
N ILE A 163 -3.41 -9.01 -2.35
CA ILE A 163 -3.18 -9.79 -3.57
C ILE A 163 -4.23 -10.88 -3.65
N LEU A 164 -4.92 -10.97 -4.79
CA LEU A 164 -5.93 -11.99 -5.05
C LEU A 164 -5.36 -13.38 -4.80
N LEU A 165 -6.12 -14.21 -4.09
CA LEU A 165 -5.67 -15.51 -3.59
C LEU A 165 -5.11 -16.43 -4.68
N GLU A 166 -5.65 -16.36 -5.89
CA GLU A 166 -5.19 -17.15 -7.03
C GLU A 166 -3.77 -16.79 -7.53
N PHE A 167 -3.28 -15.58 -7.17
CA PHE A 167 -1.93 -15.11 -7.52
C PHE A 167 -1.01 -14.97 -6.31
N TYR A 168 -1.57 -15.11 -5.11
CA TYR A 168 -0.81 -14.93 -3.88
C TYR A 168 0.16 -16.08 -3.63
N GLN A 169 1.40 -15.74 -3.30
CA GLN A 169 2.40 -16.66 -2.77
C GLN A 169 3.16 -15.98 -1.63
N ASP A 170 3.48 -16.74 -0.58
CA ASP A 170 4.29 -16.21 0.51
C ASP A 170 5.69 -15.84 -0.01
N TRP A 171 6.14 -14.65 0.35
CA TRP A 171 7.52 -14.27 0.14
C TRP A 171 8.41 -14.84 1.24
N THR A 172 9.57 -15.33 0.83
CA THR A 172 10.67 -15.71 1.70
C THR A 172 11.90 -14.91 1.30
N ALA A 173 12.92 -14.84 2.17
CA ALA A 173 14.21 -14.26 1.86
C ALA A 173 15.32 -15.06 2.53
N ALA A 174 16.41 -15.26 1.81
CA ALA A 174 17.58 -15.96 2.32
C ALA A 174 18.61 -15.00 2.96
N THR A 175 18.56 -13.72 2.61
CA THR A 175 19.51 -12.71 3.08
C THR A 175 18.82 -11.45 3.56
N THR A 176 19.50 -10.71 4.45
CA THR A 176 19.06 -9.35 4.87
C THR A 176 18.80 -8.44 3.69
N LYS A 177 19.67 -8.43 2.69
CA LYS A 177 19.54 -7.57 1.51
C LYS A 177 18.23 -7.88 0.77
N GLU A 178 18.00 -9.15 0.47
CA GLU A 178 16.80 -9.61 -0.23
C GLU A 178 15.53 -9.27 0.57
N ALA A 179 15.55 -9.49 1.89
CA ALA A 179 14.42 -9.15 2.76
C ALA A 179 14.10 -7.66 2.70
N VAL A 180 15.10 -6.80 2.88
CA VAL A 180 14.93 -5.34 2.85
C VAL A 180 14.43 -4.87 1.49
N GLU A 181 14.96 -5.39 0.37
CA GLU A 181 14.49 -5.05 -0.99
C GLU A 181 13.01 -5.41 -1.19
N LYS A 182 12.58 -6.60 -0.72
CA LYS A 182 11.17 -7.03 -0.79
C LYS A 182 10.26 -6.15 0.07
N ILE A 183 10.67 -5.84 1.30
CA ILE A 183 9.94 -4.96 2.22
C ILE A 183 9.73 -3.57 1.59
N ILE A 184 10.81 -2.96 1.09
CA ILE A 184 10.75 -1.63 0.47
C ILE A 184 9.86 -1.66 -0.77
N ARG A 185 9.96 -2.69 -1.61
CA ARG A 185 9.14 -2.84 -2.81
C ARG A 185 7.65 -2.85 -2.49
N ASP A 186 7.22 -3.64 -1.51
CA ASP A 186 5.81 -3.74 -1.14
C ASP A 186 5.32 -2.47 -0.43
N LYS A 187 6.14 -1.89 0.44
CA LYS A 187 5.90 -0.59 1.07
C LYS A 187 5.69 0.52 0.04
N GLU A 188 6.49 0.58 -1.02
CA GLU A 188 6.31 1.54 -2.10
C GLU A 188 4.98 1.34 -2.85
N SER A 189 4.51 0.12 -3.00
CA SER A 189 3.20 -0.17 -3.60
C SER A 189 2.05 0.28 -2.69
N GLU A 190 2.19 0.13 -1.37
CA GLU A 190 1.20 0.57 -0.38
C GLU A 190 1.07 2.11 -0.31
N TYR A 191 2.18 2.83 -0.47
CA TYR A 191 2.22 4.28 -0.29
C TYR A 191 2.38 5.10 -1.56
N ILE A 192 2.22 4.49 -2.73
CA ILE A 192 2.39 5.17 -4.02
C ILE A 192 1.47 6.38 -4.20
N GLN A 193 0.33 6.41 -3.52
CA GLN A 193 -0.62 7.52 -3.57
C GLN A 193 -0.44 8.53 -2.44
N THR A 194 0.22 8.17 -1.36
CA THR A 194 0.23 8.98 -0.14
C THR A 194 1.46 9.86 0.00
N GLN A 195 2.46 9.72 -0.88
CA GLN A 195 3.73 10.46 -0.86
C GLN A 195 4.46 10.44 0.51
N VAL A 196 4.12 9.51 1.38
CA VAL A 196 4.91 9.26 2.60
C VAL A 196 6.07 8.36 2.21
N ILE A 197 7.14 8.98 1.76
CA ILE A 197 8.44 8.32 1.55
C ILE A 197 9.31 8.51 2.79
#